data_e597600c829caa98b44fbca43cd1d35e
#
_entry.id   e597600c829caa98b44fbca43cd1d35e
#
_cell.length_a   1.000
_cell.length_b   1.000
_cell.length_c   1.000
_cell.angle_alpha   90.00
_cell.angle_beta   90.00
_cell.angle_gamma   90.00
#
_symmetry.space_group_name_H-M   'P 1'
#
loop_
_entity.id
_entity.type
_entity.pdbx_description
1 polymer ?
#
loop_
_entity_poly.entity_id
_entity_poly.type
_entity_poly.pdbx_seq_one_letter_code
_entity_poly.pdbx_strand_id
1 'polypeptide(L)'
;MSDKPHELISVIMPAYNEGSCIYENIYETIRVLSDAGYRYEVIVVNDGSTDNTLEEMERAVNEMGCLKIVNCRVNGGKGHAVKTGFRKASGDLVVFLDADLDLHPGQIQNLINILKEKRVDVVTGSKRHPQSQLNYPLFRTFLSNIYAFIIWILFRLPLRDTQTGIKLFKYEVLKKVFPKILCKKYAFDLEILVNAHHLGYKIAEVPIVLHFRRPMNWGRISLVDMSALGVDTLAIFYRMHITHYYDKIAS
;
A
#
# COMPACT_ATOMS: atom_id res chain seq x y z
N MET A 1 -19.51 25.80 -4.41
CA MET A 1 -18.95 25.44 -3.08
C MET A 1 -18.84 23.93 -3.08
N SER A 2 -17.64 23.40 -3.24
CA SER A 2 -17.44 21.94 -3.23
C SER A 2 -17.60 21.44 -1.79
N ASP A 3 -18.55 20.54 -1.56
CA ASP A 3 -18.63 19.79 -0.31
C ASP A 3 -17.27 19.10 -0.07
N LYS A 4 -16.45 19.69 0.81
CA LYS A 4 -15.22 19.04 1.27
C LYS A 4 -15.65 17.78 2.01
N PRO A 5 -15.05 16.63 1.71
CA PRO A 5 -15.48 15.40 2.34
C PRO A 5 -15.27 15.49 3.85
N HIS A 6 -16.32 15.24 4.62
CA HIS A 6 -16.24 15.08 6.08
C HIS A 6 -15.45 13.83 6.47
N GLU A 7 -15.08 13.00 5.50
CA GLU A 7 -14.38 11.72 5.69
C GLU A 7 -12.96 11.95 6.20
N LEU A 8 -12.61 11.25 7.28
CA LEU A 8 -11.25 11.22 7.81
C LEU A 8 -10.41 10.22 7.01
N ILE A 9 -9.21 10.62 6.61
CA ILE A 9 -8.26 9.79 5.88
C ILE A 9 -7.13 9.33 6.81
N SER A 10 -6.95 8.04 6.99
CA SER A 10 -5.77 7.47 7.64
C SER A 10 -4.73 7.10 6.60
N VAL A 11 -3.57 7.75 6.59
CA VAL A 11 -2.45 7.38 5.73
C VAL A 11 -1.48 6.51 6.52
N ILE A 12 -1.28 5.27 6.09
CA ILE A 12 -0.36 4.31 6.72
C ILE A 12 0.92 4.24 5.88
N MET A 13 2.04 4.58 6.50
CA MET A 13 3.36 4.59 5.89
C MET A 13 4.27 3.56 6.58
N PRO A 14 4.45 2.36 6.01
CA PRO A 14 5.43 1.40 6.51
C PRO A 14 6.85 1.87 6.17
N ALA A 15 7.75 1.89 7.15
CA ALA A 15 9.13 2.31 7.01
C ALA A 15 10.10 1.25 7.54
N TYR A 16 11.15 0.95 6.78
CA TYR A 16 12.24 0.08 7.18
C TYR A 16 13.57 0.59 6.60
N ASN A 17 14.47 1.05 7.46
CA ASN A 17 15.76 1.64 7.09
C ASN A 17 15.61 2.82 6.11
N GLU A 18 14.77 3.78 6.50
CA GLU A 18 14.44 4.99 5.75
C GLU A 18 14.96 6.27 6.44
N GLY A 19 15.86 6.15 7.42
CA GLY A 19 16.33 7.25 8.26
C GLY A 19 16.86 8.46 7.49
N SER A 20 17.42 8.24 6.31
CA SER A 20 17.95 9.33 5.46
C SER A 20 16.89 10.24 4.83
N CYS A 21 15.59 9.87 4.86
CA CYS A 21 14.55 10.63 4.16
C CYS A 21 13.19 10.59 4.85
N ILE A 22 13.01 9.79 5.90
CA ILE A 22 11.68 9.57 6.50
C ILE A 22 11.09 10.87 7.06
N TYR A 23 11.89 11.72 7.69
CA TYR A 23 11.44 12.99 8.25
C TYR A 23 10.84 13.90 7.16
N GLU A 24 11.59 14.15 6.09
CA GLU A 24 11.16 14.99 4.97
C GLU A 24 9.94 14.38 4.25
N ASN A 25 9.89 13.06 4.15
CA ASN A 25 8.78 12.36 3.49
C ASN A 25 7.49 12.42 4.32
N ILE A 26 7.58 12.35 5.65
CA ILE A 26 6.45 12.60 6.55
C ILE A 26 5.98 14.05 6.42
N TYR A 27 6.89 15.01 6.49
CA TYR A 27 6.58 16.43 6.35
C TYR A 27 5.87 16.71 5.03
N GLU A 28 6.39 16.21 3.92
CA GLU A 28 5.78 16.38 2.59
C GLU A 28 4.37 15.76 2.51
N THR A 29 4.19 14.59 3.12
CA THR A 29 2.87 13.92 3.16
C THR A 29 1.86 14.78 3.93
N ILE A 30 2.23 15.26 5.11
CA ILE A 30 1.40 16.12 5.95
C ILE A 30 1.07 17.43 5.22
N ARG A 31 2.08 18.08 4.64
CA ARG A 31 1.92 19.34 3.88
C ARG A 31 0.90 19.17 2.76
N VAL A 32 1.06 18.14 1.93
CA VAL A 32 0.16 17.88 0.78
C VAL A 32 -1.28 17.62 1.23
N LEU A 33 -1.48 16.84 2.29
CA LEU A 33 -2.82 16.56 2.81
C LEU A 33 -3.47 17.81 3.42
N SER A 34 -2.69 18.62 4.13
CA SER A 34 -3.14 19.88 4.72
C SER A 34 -3.52 20.90 3.64
N ASP A 35 -2.64 21.09 2.64
CA ASP A 35 -2.88 22.02 1.53
C ASP A 35 -4.13 21.66 0.72
N ALA A 36 -4.40 20.35 0.58
CA ALA A 36 -5.62 19.85 -0.04
C ALA A 36 -6.87 20.02 0.84
N GLY A 37 -6.72 20.39 2.10
CA GLY A 37 -7.80 20.64 3.05
C GLY A 37 -8.53 19.38 3.50
N TYR A 38 -7.86 18.23 3.52
CA TYR A 38 -8.41 16.98 4.06
C TYR A 38 -8.42 16.99 5.58
N ARG A 39 -9.36 16.23 6.15
CA ARG A 39 -9.22 15.72 7.52
C ARG A 39 -8.39 14.46 7.44
N TYR A 40 -7.27 14.41 8.13
CA TYR A 40 -6.34 13.28 8.01
C TYR A 40 -5.64 12.96 9.32
N GLU A 41 -5.10 11.77 9.39
CA GLU A 41 -4.07 11.32 10.32
C GLU A 41 -3.00 10.56 9.53
N VAL A 42 -1.75 10.71 9.91
CA VAL A 42 -0.63 9.95 9.34
C VAL A 42 -0.12 8.96 10.39
N ILE A 43 0.00 7.70 10.01
CA ILE A 43 0.44 6.62 10.87
C ILE A 43 1.70 6.02 10.25
N VAL A 44 2.85 6.34 10.81
CA VAL A 44 4.13 5.81 10.36
C VAL A 44 4.51 4.61 11.21
N VAL A 45 4.83 3.50 10.54
CA VAL A 45 5.16 2.25 11.22
C VAL A 45 6.62 1.92 10.97
N ASN A 46 7.45 2.00 12.01
CA ASN A 46 8.81 1.48 11.98
C ASN A 46 8.77 -0.05 12.07
N ASP A 47 9.15 -0.73 11.00
CA ASP A 47 9.18 -2.20 10.94
C ASP A 47 10.53 -2.78 11.39
N GLY A 48 11.00 -2.37 12.55
CA GLY A 48 12.23 -2.87 13.16
C GLY A 48 13.49 -2.41 12.44
N SER A 49 13.56 -1.12 12.08
CA SER A 49 14.76 -0.52 11.46
C SER A 49 15.97 -0.62 12.36
N THR A 50 17.15 -0.70 11.74
CA THR A 50 18.45 -0.78 12.39
C THR A 50 19.30 0.49 12.23
N ASP A 51 18.80 1.45 11.46
CA ASP A 51 19.35 2.79 11.27
C ASP A 51 18.62 3.83 12.15
N ASN A 52 18.85 5.12 11.91
CA ASN A 52 18.21 6.22 12.64
C ASN A 52 16.74 6.50 12.23
N THR A 53 16.05 5.58 11.54
CA THR A 53 14.64 5.76 11.11
C THR A 53 13.74 6.12 12.28
N LEU A 54 13.84 5.41 13.41
CA LEU A 54 12.97 5.67 14.56
C LEU A 54 13.22 7.07 15.15
N GLU A 55 14.47 7.47 15.29
CA GLU A 55 14.86 8.80 15.81
C GLU A 55 14.28 9.92 14.95
N GLU A 56 14.36 9.81 13.64
CA GLU A 56 13.80 10.79 12.71
C GLU A 56 12.27 10.81 12.72
N MET A 57 11.61 9.67 12.93
CA MET A 57 10.17 9.61 13.13
C MET A 57 9.75 10.30 14.45
N GLU A 58 10.45 10.05 15.55
CA GLU A 58 10.21 10.69 16.84
C GLU A 58 10.41 12.21 16.78
N ARG A 59 11.43 12.66 16.05
CA ARG A 59 11.63 14.08 15.76
C ARG A 59 10.42 14.67 15.03
N ALA A 60 9.90 13.97 14.00
CA ALA A 60 8.74 14.42 13.23
C ALA A 60 7.49 14.55 14.13
N VAL A 61 7.25 13.61 15.07
CA VAL A 61 6.10 13.69 16.00
C VAL A 61 6.16 14.92 16.87
N ASN A 62 7.33 15.26 17.38
CA ASN A 62 7.51 16.42 18.26
C ASN A 62 7.19 17.75 17.56
N GLU A 63 7.34 17.78 16.23
CA GLU A 63 7.14 18.99 15.42
C GLU A 63 5.79 19.04 14.69
N MET A 64 5.11 17.88 14.51
CA MET A 64 3.93 17.73 13.65
C MET A 64 2.77 17.04 14.38
N GLY A 65 1.77 17.79 14.83
CA GLY A 65 0.72 17.33 15.76
C GLY A 65 -0.29 16.27 15.26
N CYS A 66 -0.29 15.89 13.97
CA CYS A 66 -1.24 14.92 13.38
C CYS A 66 -0.59 13.58 12.99
N LEU A 67 0.54 13.27 13.60
CA LEU A 67 1.35 12.09 13.34
C LEU A 67 1.24 11.07 14.49
N LYS A 68 1.04 9.80 14.15
CA LYS A 68 1.13 8.66 15.07
C LYS A 68 2.29 7.77 14.66
N ILE A 69 3.12 7.37 15.62
CA ILE A 69 4.19 6.39 15.41
C ILE A 69 3.78 5.05 16.00
N VAL A 70 4.10 3.99 15.26
CA VAL A 70 4.07 2.62 15.75
C VAL A 70 5.46 2.00 15.57
N ASN A 71 6.07 1.56 16.66
CA ASN A 71 7.39 0.96 16.63
C ASN A 71 7.31 -0.56 16.82
N CYS A 72 7.68 -1.32 15.79
CA CYS A 72 7.85 -2.77 15.85
C CYS A 72 9.32 -3.09 16.20
N ARG A 73 9.54 -3.95 17.19
CA ARG A 73 10.89 -4.32 17.65
C ARG A 73 11.67 -5.17 16.66
N VAL A 74 10.98 -5.88 15.78
CA VAL A 74 11.55 -6.84 14.82
C VAL A 74 10.89 -6.62 13.47
N ASN A 75 11.68 -6.71 12.41
CA ASN A 75 11.17 -6.63 11.05
C ASN A 75 10.21 -7.78 10.76
N GLY A 76 8.96 -7.43 10.53
CA GLY A 76 7.89 -8.36 10.20
C GLY A 76 7.50 -8.36 8.72
N GLY A 77 8.05 -7.43 7.95
CA GLY A 77 7.75 -7.16 6.54
C GLY A 77 6.59 -6.19 6.34
N LYS A 78 6.50 -5.64 5.12
CA LYS A 78 5.54 -4.57 4.76
C LYS A 78 4.10 -4.89 5.19
N GLY A 79 3.63 -6.11 4.94
CA GLY A 79 2.28 -6.52 5.29
C GLY A 79 2.02 -6.52 6.79
N HIS A 80 3.00 -6.95 7.60
CA HIS A 80 2.93 -6.85 9.05
C HIS A 80 2.86 -5.39 9.52
N ALA A 81 3.72 -4.53 8.98
CA ALA A 81 3.74 -3.10 9.31
C ALA A 81 2.42 -2.42 8.98
N VAL A 82 1.89 -2.61 7.75
CA VAL A 82 0.61 -2.04 7.34
C VAL A 82 -0.55 -2.53 8.21
N LYS A 83 -0.61 -3.85 8.51
CA LYS A 83 -1.63 -4.41 9.40
C LYS A 83 -1.54 -3.86 10.82
N THR A 84 -0.32 -3.60 11.29
CA THR A 84 -0.09 -3.00 12.62
C THR A 84 -0.51 -1.53 12.64
N GLY A 85 -0.20 -0.78 11.58
CA GLY A 85 -0.66 0.60 11.40
C GLY A 85 -2.18 0.70 11.33
N PHE A 86 -2.84 -0.21 10.62
CA PHE A 86 -4.30 -0.23 10.51
C PHE A 86 -5.00 -0.35 11.86
N ARG A 87 -4.44 -1.06 12.82
CA ARG A 87 -5.01 -1.14 14.19
C ARG A 87 -5.06 0.20 14.91
N LYS A 88 -4.34 1.21 14.42
CA LYS A 88 -4.30 2.58 14.95
C LYS A 88 -5.08 3.56 14.09
N ALA A 89 -5.57 3.11 12.93
CA ALA A 89 -6.34 3.90 11.99
C ALA A 89 -7.77 4.10 12.52
N SER A 90 -8.27 5.33 12.36
CA SER A 90 -9.61 5.73 12.76
C SER A 90 -10.39 6.40 11.61
N GLY A 91 -9.77 6.52 10.43
CA GLY A 91 -10.37 7.16 9.27
C GLY A 91 -11.38 6.29 8.55
N ASP A 92 -12.33 6.93 7.88
CA ASP A 92 -13.31 6.30 7.00
C ASP A 92 -12.65 5.71 5.75
N LEU A 93 -11.58 6.37 5.31
CA LEU A 93 -10.72 5.97 4.20
C LEU A 93 -9.31 5.67 4.71
N VAL A 94 -8.71 4.60 4.20
CA VAL A 94 -7.35 4.18 4.56
C VAL A 94 -6.48 4.15 3.31
N VAL A 95 -5.40 4.90 3.33
CA VAL A 95 -4.39 4.94 2.27
C VAL A 95 -3.14 4.20 2.73
N PHE A 96 -2.64 3.28 1.92
CA PHE A 96 -1.28 2.79 2.04
C PHE A 96 -0.39 3.66 1.16
N LEU A 97 0.73 4.11 1.70
CA LEU A 97 1.72 4.93 1.00
C LEU A 97 3.12 4.50 1.41
N ASP A 98 3.94 4.05 0.46
CA ASP A 98 5.32 3.68 0.75
C ASP A 98 6.11 4.89 1.25
N ALA A 99 6.93 4.70 2.29
CA ALA A 99 7.64 5.78 2.98
C ALA A 99 8.74 6.44 2.15
N ASP A 100 9.20 5.82 1.04
CA ASP A 100 10.21 6.39 0.14
C ASP A 100 9.68 7.49 -0.79
N LEU A 101 8.35 7.65 -0.85
CA LEU A 101 7.64 8.59 -1.71
C LEU A 101 8.07 8.54 -3.19
N ASP A 102 8.48 7.40 -3.71
CA ASP A 102 8.60 7.19 -5.16
C ASP A 102 7.24 7.48 -5.85
N LEU A 103 6.14 7.32 -5.08
CA LEU A 103 4.80 7.74 -5.41
C LEU A 103 4.41 8.94 -4.53
N HIS A 104 4.37 10.13 -5.14
CA HIS A 104 4.10 11.37 -4.43
C HIS A 104 2.70 11.38 -3.79
N PRO A 105 2.52 11.85 -2.53
CA PRO A 105 1.25 11.85 -1.80
C PRO A 105 0.14 12.66 -2.49
N GLY A 106 0.48 13.63 -3.33
CA GLY A 106 -0.51 14.36 -4.15
C GLY A 106 -1.37 13.49 -5.06
N GLN A 107 -0.94 12.26 -5.33
CA GLN A 107 -1.73 11.30 -6.10
C GLN A 107 -2.94 10.74 -5.33
N ILE A 108 -2.97 10.88 -3.99
CA ILE A 108 -4.10 10.48 -3.13
C ILE A 108 -5.39 11.13 -3.59
N GLN A 109 -5.34 12.39 -4.04
CA GLN A 109 -6.50 13.10 -4.58
C GLN A 109 -7.14 12.36 -5.76
N ASN A 110 -6.33 11.82 -6.67
CA ASN A 110 -6.83 11.08 -7.82
C ASN A 110 -7.49 9.76 -7.39
N LEU A 111 -6.93 9.06 -6.39
CA LEU A 111 -7.53 7.84 -5.86
C LEU A 111 -8.92 8.13 -5.26
N ILE A 112 -9.04 9.21 -4.48
CA ILE A 112 -10.31 9.63 -3.87
C ILE A 112 -11.33 10.01 -4.93
N ASN A 113 -10.93 10.74 -5.96
CA ASN A 113 -11.83 11.13 -7.05
C ASN A 113 -12.41 9.90 -7.75
N ILE A 114 -11.55 8.93 -8.11
CA ILE A 114 -11.99 7.70 -8.77
C ILE A 114 -12.84 6.82 -7.84
N LEU A 115 -12.54 6.75 -6.54
CA LEU A 115 -13.36 6.02 -5.57
C LEU A 115 -14.79 6.55 -5.57
N LYS A 116 -14.97 7.87 -5.59
CA LYS A 116 -16.28 8.53 -5.59
C LYS A 116 -16.97 8.46 -6.96
N GLU A 117 -16.26 8.77 -8.03
CA GLU A 117 -16.79 8.79 -9.39
C GLU A 117 -17.28 7.41 -9.83
N LYS A 118 -16.45 6.38 -9.65
CA LYS A 118 -16.78 5.01 -10.06
C LYS A 118 -17.59 4.24 -9.01
N ARG A 119 -17.83 4.84 -7.83
CA ARG A 119 -18.52 4.20 -6.71
C ARG A 119 -17.95 2.83 -6.39
N VAL A 120 -16.62 2.77 -6.23
CA VAL A 120 -15.86 1.57 -5.87
C VAL A 120 -15.47 1.58 -4.40
N ASP A 121 -14.94 0.46 -3.91
CA ASP A 121 -14.58 0.28 -2.50
C ASP A 121 -13.07 0.31 -2.28
N VAL A 122 -12.31 0.02 -3.34
CA VAL A 122 -10.86 0.00 -3.37
C VAL A 122 -10.36 0.70 -4.65
N VAL A 123 -9.30 1.49 -4.51
CA VAL A 123 -8.58 2.06 -5.66
C VAL A 123 -7.09 1.78 -5.49
N THR A 124 -6.46 1.22 -6.51
CA THR A 124 -5.02 0.97 -6.54
C THR A 124 -4.36 1.77 -7.65
N GLY A 125 -3.18 2.31 -7.38
CA GLY A 125 -2.33 2.81 -8.45
C GLY A 125 -1.90 1.66 -9.37
N SER A 126 -1.69 1.93 -10.64
CA SER A 126 -1.26 0.92 -11.60
C SER A 126 -0.14 1.44 -12.49
N LYS A 127 1.05 0.83 -12.38
CA LYS A 127 2.17 1.09 -13.28
C LYS A 127 1.87 0.68 -14.73
N ARG A 128 0.87 -0.16 -14.93
CA ARG A 128 0.44 -0.65 -16.26
C ARG A 128 -0.76 0.06 -16.83
N HIS A 129 -1.26 1.09 -16.14
CA HIS A 129 -2.30 1.93 -16.71
C HIS A 129 -1.74 2.70 -17.93
N PRO A 130 -2.46 2.80 -19.06
CA PRO A 130 -1.95 3.43 -20.29
C PRO A 130 -1.48 4.88 -20.10
N GLN A 131 -2.04 5.58 -19.13
CA GLN A 131 -1.70 6.97 -18.82
C GLN A 131 -0.63 7.11 -17.71
N SER A 132 -0.08 6.01 -17.20
CA SER A 132 0.97 6.08 -16.18
C SER A 132 2.29 6.51 -16.78
N GLN A 133 2.99 7.38 -16.03
CA GLN A 133 4.30 7.89 -16.42
C GLN A 133 5.38 7.20 -15.59
N LEU A 134 6.23 6.44 -16.26
CA LEU A 134 7.24 5.59 -15.63
C LEU A 134 8.58 5.75 -16.33
N ASN A 135 9.65 5.97 -15.57
CA ASN A 135 11.02 5.80 -16.03
C ASN A 135 11.53 4.41 -15.61
N TYR A 136 11.21 3.37 -16.38
CA TYR A 136 11.46 1.98 -16.00
C TYR A 136 12.35 1.25 -17.03
N PRO A 137 13.38 0.48 -16.60
CA PRO A 137 14.15 -0.37 -17.51
C PRO A 137 13.25 -1.46 -18.13
N LEU A 138 13.42 -1.69 -19.44
CA LEU A 138 12.60 -2.62 -20.25
C LEU A 138 12.57 -4.05 -19.68
N PHE A 139 13.71 -4.54 -19.15
CA PHE A 139 13.80 -5.88 -18.58
C PHE A 139 12.89 -6.07 -17.34
N ARG A 140 12.82 -5.06 -16.48
CA ARG A 140 11.92 -5.08 -15.31
C ARG A 140 10.46 -5.07 -15.73
N THR A 141 10.13 -4.34 -16.79
CA THR A 141 8.78 -4.32 -17.36
C THR A 141 8.39 -5.71 -17.85
N PHE A 142 9.30 -6.43 -18.49
CA PHE A 142 9.06 -7.78 -18.98
C PHE A 142 8.75 -8.78 -17.86
N LEU A 143 9.61 -8.87 -16.83
CA LEU A 143 9.39 -9.74 -15.66
C LEU A 143 8.09 -9.41 -14.93
N SER A 144 7.83 -8.13 -14.77
CA SER A 144 6.60 -7.63 -14.15
C SER A 144 5.36 -8.02 -14.95
N ASN A 145 5.42 -8.04 -16.30
CA ASN A 145 4.33 -8.46 -17.16
C ASN A 145 4.04 -9.96 -17.06
N ILE A 146 5.09 -10.79 -16.98
CA ILE A 146 4.95 -12.23 -16.75
C ILE A 146 4.22 -12.48 -15.42
N TYR A 147 4.64 -11.81 -14.36
CA TYR A 147 4.01 -11.97 -13.04
C TYR A 147 2.53 -11.54 -13.07
N ALA A 148 2.20 -10.42 -13.71
CA ALA A 148 0.81 -9.98 -13.85
C ALA A 148 -0.04 -10.97 -14.65
N PHE A 149 0.51 -11.56 -15.69
CA PHE A 149 -0.18 -12.58 -16.47
C PHE A 149 -0.47 -13.84 -15.64
N ILE A 150 0.49 -14.27 -14.82
CA ILE A 150 0.30 -15.38 -13.87
C ILE A 150 -0.83 -15.06 -12.88
N ILE A 151 -0.84 -13.86 -12.28
CA ILE A 151 -1.90 -13.43 -11.37
C ILE A 151 -3.26 -13.43 -12.05
N TRP A 152 -3.33 -12.93 -13.30
CA TRP A 152 -4.58 -12.90 -14.05
C TRP A 152 -5.13 -14.32 -14.30
N ILE A 153 -4.26 -15.27 -14.66
CA ILE A 153 -4.66 -16.68 -14.84
C ILE A 153 -5.18 -17.29 -13.53
N LEU A 154 -4.44 -17.08 -12.43
CA LEU A 154 -4.73 -17.73 -11.14
C LEU A 154 -5.96 -17.16 -10.45
N PHE A 155 -6.15 -15.84 -10.49
CA PHE A 155 -7.16 -15.16 -9.68
C PHE A 155 -8.23 -14.43 -10.48
N ARG A 156 -8.06 -14.29 -11.79
CA ARG A 156 -8.97 -13.54 -12.68
C ARG A 156 -9.32 -12.14 -12.16
N LEU A 157 -8.35 -11.51 -11.47
CA LEU A 157 -8.53 -10.14 -10.99
C LEU A 157 -8.66 -9.16 -12.16
N PRO A 158 -9.61 -8.23 -12.11
CA PRO A 158 -9.78 -7.20 -13.13
C PRO A 158 -8.74 -6.07 -12.98
N LEU A 159 -7.50 -6.42 -12.64
CA LEU A 159 -6.40 -5.50 -12.32
C LEU A 159 -5.17 -5.84 -13.15
N ARG A 160 -4.46 -4.79 -13.57
CA ARG A 160 -3.21 -4.90 -14.31
C ARG A 160 -1.98 -4.90 -13.40
N ASP A 161 -2.10 -4.24 -12.23
CA ASP A 161 -1.01 -4.11 -11.26
C ASP A 161 -1.50 -4.27 -9.82
N THR A 162 -0.95 -5.26 -9.12
CA THR A 162 -1.28 -5.53 -7.70
C THR A 162 -0.20 -5.05 -6.74
N GLN A 163 0.99 -4.66 -7.24
CA GLN A 163 2.20 -4.41 -6.45
C GLN A 163 2.57 -2.92 -6.37
N THR A 164 1.60 -2.04 -6.51
CA THR A 164 1.84 -0.59 -6.42
C THR A 164 1.86 -0.14 -4.97
N GLY A 165 2.76 0.76 -4.60
CA GLY A 165 2.95 1.27 -3.24
C GLY A 165 1.87 2.25 -2.76
N ILE A 166 0.91 2.62 -3.63
CA ILE A 166 -0.21 3.49 -3.25
C ILE A 166 -1.55 2.80 -3.50
N LYS A 167 -2.37 2.68 -2.45
CA LYS A 167 -3.71 2.08 -2.49
C LYS A 167 -4.64 2.80 -1.52
N LEU A 168 -5.90 2.92 -1.89
CA LEU A 168 -6.96 3.51 -1.09
C LEU A 168 -8.06 2.47 -0.87
N PHE A 169 -8.49 2.33 0.37
CA PHE A 169 -9.56 1.43 0.79
C PHE A 169 -10.60 2.19 1.61
N LYS A 170 -11.85 1.81 1.52
CA LYS A 170 -12.80 2.09 2.59
C LYS A 170 -12.40 1.28 3.82
N TYR A 171 -12.51 1.87 5.00
CA TYR A 171 -12.15 1.22 6.27
C TYR A 171 -12.81 -0.16 6.43
N GLU A 172 -14.10 -0.27 6.11
CA GLU A 172 -14.87 -1.50 6.25
C GLU A 172 -14.34 -2.66 5.39
N VAL A 173 -13.70 -2.36 4.25
CA VAL A 173 -13.05 -3.40 3.43
C VAL A 173 -11.90 -4.03 4.21
N LEU A 174 -10.99 -3.20 4.74
CA LEU A 174 -9.83 -3.69 5.49
C LEU A 174 -10.22 -4.38 6.79
N LYS A 175 -11.26 -3.89 7.47
CA LYS A 175 -11.80 -4.52 8.68
C LYS A 175 -12.21 -5.97 8.43
N LYS A 176 -12.79 -6.26 7.27
CA LYS A 176 -13.19 -7.62 6.88
C LYS A 176 -12.06 -8.45 6.27
N VAL A 177 -11.14 -7.80 5.57
CA VAL A 177 -10.05 -8.48 4.84
C VAL A 177 -8.88 -8.84 5.76
N PHE A 178 -8.45 -7.93 6.62
CA PHE A 178 -7.23 -8.13 7.44
C PHE A 178 -7.23 -9.36 8.37
N PRO A 179 -8.36 -9.79 8.98
CA PRO A 179 -8.37 -11.03 9.74
C PRO A 179 -7.95 -12.26 8.92
N LYS A 180 -8.19 -12.21 7.60
CA LYS A 180 -7.96 -13.32 6.66
C LYS A 180 -6.54 -13.35 6.09
N ILE A 181 -5.80 -12.23 6.17
CA ILE A 181 -4.47 -12.07 5.54
C ILE A 181 -3.37 -12.74 6.36
N LEU A 182 -2.59 -13.59 5.69
CA LEU A 182 -1.46 -14.34 6.28
C LEU A 182 -0.10 -13.87 5.73
N CYS A 183 -0.02 -13.39 4.49
CA CYS A 183 1.22 -12.90 3.91
C CYS A 183 1.72 -11.66 4.64
N LYS A 184 3.00 -11.68 5.02
CA LYS A 184 3.64 -10.58 5.76
C LYS A 184 4.55 -9.71 4.90
N LYS A 185 5.04 -10.26 3.77
CA LYS A 185 6.00 -9.63 2.87
C LYS A 185 5.34 -9.16 1.57
N TYR A 186 6.01 -9.33 0.44
CA TYR A 186 5.62 -8.80 -0.87
C TYR A 186 4.27 -9.27 -1.41
N ALA A 187 3.87 -10.51 -1.12
CA ALA A 187 2.58 -11.04 -1.59
C ALA A 187 1.37 -10.50 -0.80
N PHE A 188 1.59 -9.74 0.26
CA PHE A 188 0.56 -9.09 1.06
C PHE A 188 -0.38 -8.23 0.21
N ASP A 189 0.19 -7.42 -0.69
CA ASP A 189 -0.58 -6.54 -1.57
C ASP A 189 -1.51 -7.34 -2.49
N LEU A 190 -1.04 -8.49 -3.00
CA LEU A 190 -1.87 -9.40 -3.79
C LEU A 190 -2.96 -10.03 -2.94
N GLU A 191 -2.62 -10.55 -1.76
CA GLU A 191 -3.57 -11.27 -0.89
C GLU A 191 -4.73 -10.38 -0.45
N ILE A 192 -4.47 -9.10 -0.15
CA ILE A 192 -5.53 -8.12 0.17
C ILE A 192 -6.48 -7.93 -1.02
N LEU A 193 -5.95 -7.68 -2.21
CA LEU A 193 -6.76 -7.39 -3.39
C LEU A 193 -7.58 -8.61 -3.82
N VAL A 194 -6.98 -9.80 -3.76
CA VAL A 194 -7.66 -11.08 -4.04
C VAL A 194 -8.80 -11.30 -3.07
N ASN A 195 -8.59 -11.09 -1.77
CA ASN A 195 -9.63 -11.26 -0.75
C ASN A 195 -10.72 -10.19 -0.86
N ALA A 196 -10.37 -8.93 -1.13
CA ALA A 196 -11.35 -7.89 -1.36
C ALA A 196 -12.24 -8.21 -2.56
N HIS A 197 -11.65 -8.67 -3.67
CA HIS A 197 -12.39 -9.10 -4.86
C HIS A 197 -13.29 -10.31 -4.58
N HIS A 198 -12.77 -11.31 -3.88
CA HIS A 198 -13.50 -12.51 -3.49
C HIS A 198 -14.73 -12.20 -2.60
N LEU A 199 -14.62 -11.20 -1.74
CA LEU A 199 -15.73 -10.71 -0.91
C LEU A 199 -16.71 -9.80 -1.67
N GLY A 200 -16.54 -9.62 -2.99
CA GLY A 200 -17.44 -8.87 -3.85
C GLY A 200 -17.21 -7.35 -3.84
N TYR A 201 -16.12 -6.85 -3.24
CA TYR A 201 -15.80 -5.42 -3.28
C TYR A 201 -15.35 -4.99 -4.67
N LYS A 202 -15.80 -3.80 -5.10
CA LYS A 202 -15.44 -3.22 -6.39
C LYS A 202 -14.06 -2.56 -6.29
N ILE A 203 -13.18 -2.89 -7.22
CA ILE A 203 -11.81 -2.38 -7.27
C ILE A 203 -11.59 -1.63 -8.58
N ALA A 204 -10.95 -0.47 -8.53
CA ALA A 204 -10.54 0.29 -9.71
C ALA A 204 -9.04 0.56 -9.71
N GLU A 205 -8.48 0.77 -10.90
CA GLU A 205 -7.11 1.24 -11.09
C GLU A 205 -7.09 2.69 -11.52
N VAL A 206 -6.01 3.40 -11.12
CA VAL A 206 -5.71 4.75 -11.55
C VAL A 206 -4.29 4.83 -12.13
N PRO A 207 -4.05 5.72 -13.11
CA PRO A 207 -2.69 6.00 -13.54
C PRO A 207 -1.87 6.60 -12.41
N ILE A 208 -0.58 6.33 -12.42
CA ILE A 208 0.38 6.88 -11.47
C ILE A 208 1.54 7.56 -12.20
N VAL A 209 2.16 8.50 -11.49
CA VAL A 209 3.44 9.09 -11.84
C VAL A 209 4.47 8.58 -10.83
N LEU A 210 5.47 7.84 -11.32
CA LEU A 210 6.52 7.25 -10.51
C LEU A 210 7.83 8.02 -10.70
N HIS A 211 8.33 8.60 -9.63
CA HIS A 211 9.61 9.30 -9.59
C HIS A 211 10.56 8.57 -8.64
N PHE A 212 11.57 7.92 -9.19
CA PHE A 212 12.63 7.33 -8.37
C PHE A 212 13.45 8.45 -7.72
N ARG A 213 13.31 8.64 -6.41
CA ARG A 213 14.07 9.62 -5.64
C ARG A 213 15.48 9.14 -5.31
N ARG A 214 15.71 7.84 -5.34
CA ARG A 214 17.01 7.21 -5.06
C ARG A 214 17.60 6.55 -6.32
N PRO A 215 18.94 6.50 -6.43
CA PRO A 215 19.57 5.71 -7.49
C PRO A 215 19.02 4.29 -7.46
N MET A 216 18.66 3.79 -8.64
CA MET A 216 18.05 2.48 -8.81
C MET A 216 19.09 1.39 -8.54
N ASN A 217 19.26 1.03 -7.26
CA ASN A 217 20.08 -0.12 -6.89
C ASN A 217 19.35 -1.41 -7.33
N TRP A 218 19.99 -2.20 -8.15
CA TRP A 218 19.51 -3.50 -8.65
C TRP A 218 19.18 -4.49 -7.53
N GLY A 219 19.57 -4.20 -6.26
CA GLY A 219 19.53 -5.07 -5.10
C GLY A 219 18.30 -4.99 -4.19
N ARG A 220 17.27 -4.18 -4.50
CA ARG A 220 16.08 -4.07 -3.61
C ARG A 220 15.19 -5.31 -3.57
N ILE A 221 15.16 -6.11 -4.64
CA ILE A 221 14.44 -7.39 -4.71
C ILE A 221 15.43 -8.44 -5.17
N SER A 222 15.83 -9.32 -4.28
CA SER A 222 16.74 -10.42 -4.59
C SER A 222 16.02 -11.55 -5.33
N LEU A 223 16.77 -12.47 -5.96
CA LEU A 223 16.19 -13.69 -6.53
C LEU A 223 15.44 -14.52 -5.47
N VAL A 224 15.92 -14.45 -4.21
CA VAL A 224 15.25 -15.10 -3.07
C VAL A 224 13.89 -14.45 -2.80
N ASP A 225 13.80 -13.11 -2.87
CA ASP A 225 12.51 -12.41 -2.69
C ASP A 225 11.53 -12.73 -3.82
N MET A 226 12.02 -12.87 -5.06
CA MET A 226 11.18 -13.26 -6.19
C MET A 226 10.66 -14.69 -6.04
N SER A 227 11.48 -15.63 -5.58
CA SER A 227 11.05 -17.00 -5.31
C SER A 227 10.05 -17.05 -4.16
N ALA A 228 10.28 -16.29 -3.09
CA ALA A 228 9.34 -16.17 -1.98
C ALA A 228 7.99 -15.59 -2.42
N LEU A 229 8.01 -14.56 -3.27
CA LEU A 229 6.80 -14.00 -3.86
C LEU A 229 6.02 -15.04 -4.68
N GLY A 230 6.73 -15.88 -5.46
CA GLY A 230 6.12 -16.98 -6.22
C GLY A 230 5.46 -18.03 -5.31
N VAL A 231 6.17 -18.47 -4.27
CA VAL A 231 5.65 -19.44 -3.28
C VAL A 231 4.43 -18.87 -2.57
N ASP A 232 4.49 -17.63 -2.10
CA ASP A 232 3.37 -16.97 -1.43
C ASP A 232 2.16 -16.84 -2.37
N THR A 233 2.39 -16.54 -3.65
CA THR A 233 1.32 -16.45 -4.67
C THR A 233 0.61 -17.79 -4.84
N LEU A 234 1.36 -18.90 -4.92
CA LEU A 234 0.79 -20.24 -4.98
C LEU A 234 0.08 -20.63 -3.67
N ALA A 235 0.60 -20.19 -2.54
CA ALA A 235 -0.03 -20.41 -1.25
C ALA A 235 -1.38 -19.64 -1.13
N ILE A 236 -1.48 -18.42 -1.67
CA ILE A 236 -2.74 -17.69 -1.77
C ILE A 236 -3.73 -18.45 -2.64
N PHE A 237 -3.30 -18.92 -3.81
CA PHE A 237 -4.12 -19.73 -4.71
C PHE A 237 -4.64 -20.99 -4.02
N TYR A 238 -3.77 -21.74 -3.36
CA TYR A 238 -4.13 -22.94 -2.62
C TYR A 238 -5.15 -22.66 -1.52
N ARG A 239 -4.95 -21.59 -0.75
CA ARG A 239 -5.87 -21.15 0.31
C ARG A 239 -7.24 -20.75 -0.25
N MET A 240 -7.27 -20.12 -1.41
CA MET A 240 -8.51 -19.65 -2.02
C MET A 240 -9.30 -20.77 -2.68
N HIS A 241 -8.65 -21.55 -3.56
CA HIS A 241 -9.34 -22.47 -4.45
C HIS A 241 -9.37 -23.92 -3.99
N ILE A 242 -8.44 -24.34 -3.11
CA ILE A 242 -8.34 -25.75 -2.66
C ILE A 242 -8.87 -25.91 -1.24
N THR A 243 -8.38 -25.11 -0.29
CA THR A 243 -8.79 -25.26 1.12
C THR A 243 -9.99 -24.40 1.51
N HIS A 244 -10.37 -23.42 0.67
CA HIS A 244 -11.41 -22.43 0.96
C HIS A 244 -11.20 -21.75 2.31
N TYR A 245 -9.92 -21.48 2.64
CA TYR A 245 -9.49 -20.93 3.93
C TYR A 245 -10.16 -19.59 4.22
N TYR A 246 -10.23 -18.70 3.22
CA TYR A 246 -10.78 -17.37 3.38
C TYR A 246 -12.29 -17.33 3.64
N ASP A 247 -13.01 -18.39 3.26
CA ASP A 247 -14.44 -18.52 3.49
C ASP A 247 -14.76 -18.98 4.92
N LYS A 248 -13.81 -19.72 5.54
CA LYS A 248 -13.97 -20.31 6.88
C LYS A 248 -13.70 -19.32 8.01
N ILE A 249 -12.99 -18.22 7.73
CA ILE A 249 -12.70 -17.19 8.73
C ILE A 249 -13.86 -16.21 8.77
N ALA A 250 -14.57 -16.15 9.90
CA ALA A 250 -15.59 -15.16 10.13
C ALA A 250 -15.02 -13.74 9.98
N SER A 251 -15.76 -12.88 9.31
CA SER A 251 -15.43 -11.45 9.11
C SER A 251 -15.87 -10.62 10.30
#